data_0a1bb804fb074b685abd66b1949110ed
#
_entry.id   0a1bb804fb074b685abd66b1949110ed
#
_cell.length_a   1.000
_cell.length_b   1.000
_cell.length_c   1.000
_cell.angle_alpha   90.00
_cell.angle_beta   90.00
_cell.angle_gamma   90.00
#
_symmetry.space_group_name_H-M   'P 1'
#
loop_
_entity.id
_entity.type
_entity.pdbx_description
1 polymer ?
#
loop_
_entity_poly.entity_id
_entity_poly.type
_entity_poly.pdbx_seq_one_letter_code
_entity_poly.pdbx_strand_id
1 'polypeptide(L)'
;MAELLLELFCEEIPARMQARAAEDLAKLFSDGCAALLEAPPRVFFGPRRIGLTASLKARVTTEAKEERGPRIGAPDQAIEGFLRKHGATRDGLTEQGQFWVLVKPGQSVEARALVAAAIPALLRAFPWPKSMRWGGTSSMVWVRPLKRILCVLDGEVVPFGLAQGSDDGHGLASGDLTEGHRIMSPSAFAVRSFADYKAGLVARHVVLEADDRAALIRGGINTLVAKLGLEVVPDEALITEVAGLVEWPVPLLGRIDDAFMDLPPEVMRTTMRVNQRYFALRNPDGSAAPSFALVANIAAPDGGAAIVAGNERVLRARLADARFFWDLDRKQKLESFLPKLDSVVFHAKLGTQGQRVARLENLAGLIAEKLGADAALARRAARLAKADLASGMVGEFPELQGVMGRYYALGQGEDARVAEAIAAHYRPAGAGDAVPTEPIAIAVALADKLDQLVGFFAVGEKPTGSGDPFALRRAALGVIRIIRENGLRLALADLMGEAFFLFPQATNATSAPDFGVEIAEAKRASGWQAPASSAHPPLVAAFAAGLLDFLAERLRVQLRGEGARHDVVAAVFGATPDDDLNRLLARADGCAALLKAKPAPICWRRIAAR
;
A
#
# COMPACT_ATOMS: atom_id res chain seq x y z
N MET A 1 31.49 11.67 -20.28
CA MET A 1 30.42 10.98 -19.53
C MET A 1 31.07 9.90 -18.70
N ALA A 2 30.76 9.84 -17.41
CA ALA A 2 31.32 8.86 -16.50
C ALA A 2 30.21 7.87 -16.07
N GLU A 3 30.44 6.56 -16.16
CA GLU A 3 29.50 5.53 -15.72
C GLU A 3 29.67 5.29 -14.22
N LEU A 4 28.62 5.57 -13.42
CA LEU A 4 28.57 5.16 -12.02
C LEU A 4 27.82 3.84 -11.89
N LEU A 5 28.38 2.93 -11.09
CA LEU A 5 27.70 1.74 -10.58
C LEU A 5 27.78 1.75 -9.05
N LEU A 6 26.61 1.72 -8.40
CA LEU A 6 26.45 1.60 -6.95
C LEU A 6 25.61 0.37 -6.63
N GLU A 7 26.15 -0.56 -5.81
CA GLU A 7 25.41 -1.66 -5.22
C GLU A 7 25.51 -1.61 -3.69
N LEU A 8 24.37 -1.81 -3.04
CA LEU A 8 24.25 -1.99 -1.60
C LEU A 8 23.87 -3.45 -1.35
N PHE A 9 24.88 -4.26 -1.01
CA PHE A 9 24.74 -5.69 -0.81
C PHE A 9 24.52 -6.02 0.67
N CYS A 10 23.41 -6.70 0.99
CA CYS A 10 23.00 -6.98 2.36
C CYS A 10 22.42 -8.39 2.53
N GLU A 11 21.94 -8.72 3.72
CA GLU A 11 21.09 -9.89 3.95
C GLU A 11 19.71 -9.66 3.31
N GLU A 12 18.86 -10.71 3.28
CA GLU A 12 17.63 -10.73 2.48
C GLU A 12 16.64 -9.59 2.82
N ILE A 13 16.43 -8.73 1.84
CA ILE A 13 15.46 -7.64 1.88
C ILE A 13 14.05 -8.24 1.65
N PRO A 14 13.06 -7.96 2.51
CA PRO A 14 11.69 -8.40 2.27
C PRO A 14 11.19 -7.97 0.87
N ALA A 15 10.64 -8.90 0.10
CA ALA A 15 10.25 -8.67 -1.30
C ALA A 15 9.40 -7.40 -1.48
N ARG A 16 8.43 -7.17 -0.60
CA ARG A 16 7.53 -6.00 -0.61
C ARG A 16 8.24 -4.65 -0.41
N MET A 17 9.49 -4.63 0.05
CA MET A 17 10.24 -3.40 0.30
C MET A 17 11.23 -3.07 -0.82
N GLN A 18 11.57 -4.04 -1.69
CA GLN A 18 12.68 -3.92 -2.64
C GLN A 18 12.43 -2.83 -3.68
N ALA A 19 11.30 -2.85 -4.37
CA ALA A 19 10.98 -1.87 -5.41
C ALA A 19 10.96 -0.44 -4.85
N ARG A 20 10.26 -0.24 -3.73
CA ARG A 20 10.20 1.08 -3.07
C ARG A 20 11.57 1.56 -2.61
N ALA A 21 12.40 0.67 -2.06
CA ALA A 21 13.76 1.02 -1.65
C ALA A 21 14.63 1.42 -2.85
N ALA A 22 14.47 0.78 -4.00
CA ALA A 22 15.18 1.16 -5.22
C ALA A 22 14.74 2.56 -5.72
N GLU A 23 13.44 2.87 -5.67
CA GLU A 23 12.92 4.20 -5.98
C GLU A 23 13.45 5.27 -5.01
N ASP A 24 13.43 4.99 -3.71
CA ASP A 24 13.96 5.89 -2.68
C ASP A 24 15.47 6.10 -2.86
N LEU A 25 16.24 5.06 -3.25
CA LEU A 25 17.65 5.17 -3.61
C LEU A 25 17.86 6.11 -4.80
N ALA A 26 17.09 5.93 -5.88
CA ALA A 26 17.15 6.80 -7.05
C ALA A 26 16.85 8.25 -6.71
N LYS A 27 15.82 8.48 -5.91
CA LYS A 27 15.42 9.83 -5.48
C LYS A 27 16.50 10.49 -4.64
N LEU A 28 16.97 9.83 -3.57
CA LEU A 28 18.00 10.38 -2.68
C LEU A 28 19.31 10.67 -3.43
N PHE A 29 19.68 9.77 -4.35
CA PHE A 29 20.85 9.97 -5.20
C PHE A 29 20.64 11.16 -6.14
N SER A 30 19.48 11.26 -6.77
CA SER A 30 19.16 12.39 -7.66
C SER A 30 19.14 13.72 -6.91
N ASP A 31 18.60 13.76 -5.70
CA ASP A 31 18.58 14.97 -4.87
C ASP A 31 20.01 15.37 -4.45
N GLY A 32 20.86 14.41 -4.04
CA GLY A 32 22.22 14.65 -3.60
C GLY A 32 23.22 14.93 -4.72
N CYS A 33 22.97 14.43 -5.93
CA CYS A 33 23.89 14.50 -7.07
C CYS A 33 23.29 15.19 -8.30
N ALA A 34 22.24 16.02 -8.14
CA ALA A 34 21.48 16.64 -9.24
C ALA A 34 22.37 17.34 -10.27
N ALA A 35 23.39 18.07 -9.83
CA ALA A 35 24.30 18.82 -10.70
C ALA A 35 25.17 17.91 -11.61
N LEU A 36 25.39 16.66 -11.19
CA LEU A 36 26.19 15.66 -11.91
C LEU A 36 25.38 14.87 -12.94
N LEU A 37 24.07 14.67 -12.69
CA LEU A 37 23.25 13.77 -13.51
C LEU A 37 23.08 14.30 -14.93
N GLU A 38 23.25 13.42 -15.91
CA GLU A 38 22.90 13.67 -17.31
C GLU A 38 21.52 13.11 -17.68
N ALA A 39 21.10 12.05 -16.97
CA ALA A 39 19.79 11.40 -17.10
C ALA A 39 19.38 10.79 -15.74
N PRO A 40 18.10 10.49 -15.52
CA PRO A 40 17.66 9.78 -14.33
C PRO A 40 18.42 8.47 -14.14
N PRO A 41 18.82 8.10 -12.89
CA PRO A 41 19.52 6.85 -12.65
C PRO A 41 18.61 5.66 -12.92
N ARG A 42 19.18 4.59 -13.49
CA ARG A 42 18.52 3.30 -13.62
C ARG A 42 18.73 2.49 -12.35
N VAL A 43 17.67 2.00 -11.74
CA VAL A 43 17.73 1.18 -10.53
C VAL A 43 17.58 -0.30 -10.83
N PHE A 44 18.12 -1.12 -9.95
CA PHE A 44 17.94 -2.56 -9.91
C PHE A 44 17.82 -3.05 -8.47
N PHE A 45 17.13 -4.17 -8.27
CA PHE A 45 16.94 -4.74 -6.95
C PHE A 45 16.70 -6.25 -6.99
N GLY A 46 16.99 -6.89 -5.87
CA GLY A 46 16.76 -8.31 -5.65
C GLY A 46 16.78 -8.66 -4.17
N PRO A 47 16.75 -9.97 -3.85
CA PRO A 47 16.69 -10.42 -2.46
C PRO A 47 17.78 -9.84 -1.57
N ARG A 48 19.03 -9.76 -2.05
CA ARG A 48 20.18 -9.34 -1.24
C ARG A 48 20.86 -8.07 -1.69
N ARG A 49 20.27 -7.34 -2.64
CA ARG A 49 20.90 -6.14 -3.22
C ARG A 49 19.88 -5.11 -3.68
N ILE A 50 20.21 -3.86 -3.52
CA ILE A 50 19.63 -2.73 -4.24
C ILE A 50 20.76 -1.89 -4.81
N GLY A 51 20.54 -1.30 -5.96
CA GLY A 51 21.58 -0.48 -6.56
C GLY A 51 21.06 0.38 -7.69
N LEU A 52 21.98 1.17 -8.24
CA LEU A 52 21.72 2.01 -9.40
C LEU A 52 22.94 2.09 -10.30
N THR A 53 22.68 2.42 -11.56
CA THR A 53 23.70 2.91 -12.50
C THR A 53 23.27 4.25 -13.05
N ALA A 54 24.23 5.16 -13.29
CA ALA A 54 23.95 6.51 -13.76
C ALA A 54 25.08 7.02 -14.66
N SER A 55 24.71 7.83 -15.67
CA SER A 55 25.67 8.62 -16.45
C SER A 55 25.87 9.98 -15.77
N LEU A 56 27.11 10.28 -15.43
CA LEU A 56 27.49 11.50 -14.72
C LEU A 56 28.42 12.37 -15.57
N LYS A 57 28.32 13.68 -15.37
CA LYS A 57 29.36 14.62 -15.81
C LYS A 57 30.63 14.35 -15.03
N ALA A 58 31.79 14.41 -15.67
CA ALA A 58 33.08 14.18 -15.01
C ALA A 58 33.36 15.20 -13.88
N ARG A 59 32.84 16.40 -14.02
CA ARG A 59 32.96 17.50 -13.05
C ARG A 59 31.78 18.46 -13.10
N VAL A 60 31.55 19.17 -12.01
CA VAL A 60 30.62 20.29 -11.95
C VAL A 60 31.43 21.56 -11.75
N THR A 61 31.24 22.52 -12.63
CA THR A 61 31.82 23.86 -12.50
C THR A 61 30.72 24.83 -12.13
N THR A 62 30.86 25.49 -10.99
CA THR A 62 30.00 26.62 -10.60
C THR A 62 30.56 27.90 -11.18
N GLU A 63 29.71 28.74 -11.73
CA GLU A 63 30.14 30.07 -12.18
C GLU A 63 30.59 30.91 -10.99
N ALA A 64 31.49 31.88 -11.27
CA ALA A 64 31.88 32.84 -10.27
C ALA A 64 30.64 33.64 -9.82
N LYS A 65 30.46 33.73 -8.52
CA LYS A 65 29.29 34.42 -7.93
C LYS A 65 29.71 35.73 -7.34
N GLU A 66 29.11 36.83 -7.82
CA GLU A 66 29.31 38.16 -7.27
C GLU A 66 28.33 38.41 -6.13
N GLU A 67 28.84 38.64 -4.94
CA GLU A 67 28.05 39.01 -3.76
C GLU A 67 28.23 40.49 -3.49
N ARG A 68 27.15 41.28 -3.60
CA ARG A 68 27.16 42.70 -3.37
C ARG A 68 27.24 43.00 -1.87
N GLY A 69 28.29 43.67 -1.47
CA GLY A 69 28.58 44.06 -0.11
C GLY A 69 28.16 45.50 0.22
N PRO A 70 28.69 46.05 1.32
CA PRO A 70 28.44 47.42 1.75
C PRO A 70 28.89 48.46 0.71
N ARG A 71 28.39 49.70 0.83
CA ARG A 71 28.85 50.83 -0.01
C ARG A 71 30.31 51.14 0.28
N ILE A 72 31.01 51.63 -0.73
CA ILE A 72 32.36 52.21 -0.57
C ILE A 72 32.25 53.40 0.38
N GLY A 73 33.10 53.42 1.44
CA GLY A 73 33.02 54.40 2.52
C GLY A 73 32.11 54.00 3.70
N ALA A 74 31.53 52.81 3.68
CA ALA A 74 30.84 52.27 4.86
C ALA A 74 31.81 52.02 6.03
N PRO A 75 31.34 52.06 7.29
CA PRO A 75 32.19 51.78 8.46
C PRO A 75 32.85 50.40 8.36
N ASP A 76 34.10 50.28 8.81
CA ASP A 76 34.87 49.01 8.78
C ASP A 76 34.11 47.86 9.41
N GLN A 77 33.33 48.11 10.46
CA GLN A 77 32.50 47.10 11.12
C GLN A 77 31.47 46.46 10.19
N ALA A 78 30.92 47.22 9.21
CA ALA A 78 29.98 46.69 8.22
C ALA A 78 30.71 45.81 7.18
N ILE A 79 31.92 46.18 6.80
CA ILE A 79 32.77 45.41 5.89
C ILE A 79 33.21 44.10 6.55
N GLU A 80 33.66 44.18 7.82
CA GLU A 80 34.05 42.98 8.58
C GLU A 80 32.87 42.03 8.81
N GLY A 81 31.68 42.55 9.10
CA GLY A 81 30.46 41.75 9.23
C GLY A 81 30.11 41.02 7.93
N PHE A 82 30.25 41.70 6.80
CA PHE A 82 30.06 41.11 5.47
C PHE A 82 31.10 40.02 5.19
N LEU A 83 32.39 40.30 5.41
CA LEU A 83 33.48 39.36 5.21
C LEU A 83 33.31 38.11 6.10
N ARG A 84 32.96 38.28 7.37
CA ARG A 84 32.71 37.18 8.32
C ARG A 84 31.54 36.32 7.87
N LYS A 85 30.46 36.95 7.39
CA LYS A 85 29.28 36.23 6.85
C LYS A 85 29.63 35.32 5.66
N HIS A 86 30.60 35.76 4.83
CA HIS A 86 30.98 35.03 3.62
C HIS A 86 32.28 34.24 3.74
N GLY A 87 32.93 34.22 4.93
CA GLY A 87 34.20 33.54 5.18
C GLY A 87 35.36 34.05 4.30
N ALA A 88 35.36 35.37 3.98
CA ALA A 88 36.29 36.00 3.06
C ALA A 88 37.22 36.99 3.76
N THR A 89 38.34 37.30 3.11
CA THR A 89 39.29 38.33 3.53
C THR A 89 39.12 39.63 2.72
N ARG A 90 39.68 40.75 3.20
CA ARG A 90 39.52 42.07 2.57
C ARG A 90 40.12 42.11 1.16
N ASP A 91 41.16 41.33 0.90
CA ASP A 91 41.84 41.25 -0.40
C ASP A 91 40.97 40.65 -1.51
N GLY A 92 39.87 39.94 -1.12
CA GLY A 92 38.89 39.35 -2.06
C GLY A 92 37.80 40.34 -2.49
N LEU A 93 37.78 41.58 -1.95
CA LEU A 93 36.83 42.62 -2.33
C LEU A 93 37.31 43.43 -3.53
N THR A 94 36.42 43.61 -4.49
CA THR A 94 36.61 44.50 -5.63
C THR A 94 35.61 45.65 -5.59
N GLU A 95 36.01 46.85 -6.04
CA GLU A 95 35.11 47.96 -6.16
C GLU A 95 34.29 47.86 -7.46
N GLN A 96 32.97 47.86 -7.34
CA GLN A 96 32.09 47.89 -8.50
C GLN A 96 31.00 48.95 -8.30
N GLY A 97 31.17 50.07 -9.01
CA GLY A 97 30.31 51.23 -8.86
C GLY A 97 30.44 51.86 -7.47
N GLN A 98 29.37 51.86 -6.67
CA GLN A 98 29.36 52.44 -5.30
C GLN A 98 29.44 51.36 -4.20
N PHE A 99 29.75 50.12 -4.53
CA PHE A 99 29.69 48.99 -3.58
C PHE A 99 30.95 48.17 -3.64
N TRP A 100 31.29 47.59 -2.49
CA TRP A 100 32.21 46.47 -2.41
C TRP A 100 31.52 45.20 -2.96
N VAL A 101 32.20 44.48 -3.82
CA VAL A 101 31.73 43.21 -4.38
C VAL A 101 32.75 42.11 -4.06
N LEU A 102 32.26 41.04 -3.48
CA LEU A 102 33.03 39.83 -3.26
C LEU A 102 32.82 38.89 -4.43
N VAL A 103 33.85 38.68 -5.23
CA VAL A 103 33.82 37.67 -6.30
C VAL A 103 34.27 36.36 -5.71
N LYS A 104 33.34 35.44 -5.53
CA LYS A 104 33.64 34.05 -5.20
C LYS A 104 34.04 33.34 -6.49
N PRO A 105 35.28 32.87 -6.64
CA PRO A 105 35.68 32.16 -7.85
C PRO A 105 34.82 30.90 -8.05
N GLY A 106 34.50 30.62 -9.28
CA GLY A 106 33.85 29.36 -9.62
C GLY A 106 34.71 28.18 -9.17
N GLN A 107 34.09 27.21 -8.57
CA GLN A 107 34.75 25.96 -8.12
C GLN A 107 34.46 24.85 -9.10
N SER A 108 35.49 24.10 -9.49
CA SER A 108 35.34 22.89 -10.25
C SER A 108 35.54 21.69 -9.30
N VAL A 109 34.50 20.89 -9.12
CA VAL A 109 34.52 19.73 -8.24
C VAL A 109 34.34 18.48 -9.09
N GLU A 110 35.22 17.51 -8.93
CA GLU A 110 35.18 16.24 -9.64
C GLU A 110 34.00 15.39 -9.17
N ALA A 111 33.36 14.65 -10.10
CA ALA A 111 32.24 13.77 -9.80
C ALA A 111 32.54 12.77 -8.68
N ARG A 112 33.75 12.20 -8.67
CA ARG A 112 34.22 11.26 -7.64
C ARG A 112 34.12 11.85 -6.23
N ALA A 113 34.52 13.09 -6.04
CA ALA A 113 34.48 13.74 -4.73
C ALA A 113 33.03 14.01 -4.26
N LEU A 114 32.15 14.44 -5.18
CA LEU A 114 30.74 14.66 -4.86
C LEU A 114 30.02 13.35 -4.53
N VAL A 115 30.24 12.29 -5.30
CA VAL A 115 29.68 10.97 -5.04
C VAL A 115 30.17 10.42 -3.69
N ALA A 116 31.48 10.52 -3.41
CA ALA A 116 32.06 10.08 -2.14
C ALA A 116 31.48 10.79 -0.92
N ALA A 117 31.12 12.05 -1.05
CA ALA A 117 30.46 12.83 0.02
C ALA A 117 28.95 12.52 0.14
N ALA A 118 28.26 12.32 -0.98
CA ALA A 118 26.81 12.14 -1.02
C ALA A 118 26.35 10.76 -0.50
N ILE A 119 27.06 9.67 -0.88
CA ILE A 119 26.61 8.31 -0.57
C ILE A 119 26.53 8.02 0.94
N PRO A 120 27.52 8.33 1.80
CA PRO A 120 27.41 8.09 3.23
C PRO A 120 26.23 8.81 3.88
N ALA A 121 25.98 10.07 3.48
CA ALA A 121 24.83 10.85 3.97
C ALA A 121 23.51 10.24 3.53
N LEU A 122 23.40 9.82 2.27
CA LEU A 122 22.22 9.13 1.72
C LEU A 122 21.92 7.83 2.50
N LEU A 123 22.94 7.01 2.76
CA LEU A 123 22.75 5.74 3.47
C LEU A 123 22.25 5.93 4.90
N ARG A 124 22.73 6.95 5.61
CA ARG A 124 22.29 7.28 6.96
C ARG A 124 20.87 7.88 7.00
N ALA A 125 20.46 8.58 5.95
CA ALA A 125 19.12 9.18 5.81
C ALA A 125 18.08 8.26 5.14
N PHE A 126 18.43 7.00 4.85
CA PHE A 126 17.60 6.11 4.05
C PHE A 126 16.26 5.79 4.74
N PRO A 127 15.09 6.02 4.09
CA PRO A 127 13.77 5.99 4.73
C PRO A 127 13.18 4.57 4.82
N TRP A 128 13.88 3.64 5.43
CA TRP A 128 13.34 2.30 5.65
C TRP A 128 12.09 2.36 6.55
N PRO A 129 10.96 1.75 6.15
CA PRO A 129 9.77 1.69 7.00
C PRO A 129 10.01 0.88 8.29
N LYS A 130 10.93 -0.07 8.23
CA LYS A 130 11.39 -0.86 9.37
C LYS A 130 12.87 -1.19 9.16
N SER A 131 13.67 -0.89 10.17
CA SER A 131 15.11 -1.14 10.18
C SER A 131 15.53 -1.86 11.44
N MET A 132 16.74 -2.38 11.45
CA MET A 132 17.38 -3.01 12.61
C MET A 132 18.79 -2.45 12.81
N ARG A 133 19.31 -2.58 14.01
CA ARG A 133 20.73 -2.45 14.33
C ARG A 133 21.36 -3.82 14.39
N TRP A 134 22.64 -3.88 14.08
CA TRP A 134 23.44 -5.11 14.21
C TRP A 134 24.84 -4.79 14.72
N GLY A 135 25.59 -5.80 15.14
CA GLY A 135 26.99 -5.68 15.58
C GLY A 135 27.21 -5.03 16.94
N GLY A 136 26.62 -3.90 17.22
CA GLY A 136 26.76 -3.19 18.50
C GLY A 136 27.84 -2.11 18.53
N THR A 137 28.55 -1.86 17.42
CA THR A 137 29.65 -0.90 17.29
C THR A 137 29.24 0.41 16.61
N SER A 138 28.13 0.40 15.86
CA SER A 138 27.65 1.55 15.10
C SER A 138 26.18 1.91 15.43
N SER A 139 25.83 3.17 15.28
CA SER A 139 24.47 3.68 15.34
C SER A 139 23.70 3.49 14.03
N MET A 140 24.39 3.08 12.95
CA MET A 140 23.78 2.88 11.64
C MET A 140 22.68 1.82 11.70
N VAL A 141 21.57 2.09 11.02
CA VAL A 141 20.44 1.19 10.87
C VAL A 141 20.20 0.89 9.40
N TRP A 142 19.79 -0.34 9.10
CA TRP A 142 19.43 -0.78 7.76
C TRP A 142 18.31 -1.81 7.84
N VAL A 143 17.62 -2.12 6.75
CA VAL A 143 16.53 -3.12 6.77
C VAL A 143 17.03 -4.51 7.18
N ARG A 144 18.25 -4.86 6.76
CA ARG A 144 19.02 -6.08 7.10
C ARG A 144 20.50 -5.71 7.12
N PRO A 145 21.37 -6.46 7.79
CA PRO A 145 22.79 -6.13 7.84
C PRO A 145 23.40 -5.89 6.46
N LEU A 146 23.90 -4.67 6.24
CA LEU A 146 24.64 -4.31 5.05
C LEU A 146 26.03 -4.96 5.13
N LYS A 147 26.44 -5.66 4.08
CA LYS A 147 27.69 -6.42 4.05
C LYS A 147 28.77 -5.78 3.21
N ARG A 148 28.39 -5.19 2.07
CA ARG A 148 29.32 -4.58 1.12
C ARG A 148 28.69 -3.37 0.44
N ILE A 149 29.53 -2.45 0.05
CA ILE A 149 29.19 -1.31 -0.79
C ILE A 149 30.11 -1.37 -2.01
N LEU A 150 29.54 -1.69 -3.17
CA LEU A 150 30.25 -1.55 -4.44
C LEU A 150 29.95 -0.15 -4.97
N CYS A 151 30.98 0.65 -5.20
CA CYS A 151 30.86 1.99 -5.80
C CYS A 151 32.03 2.23 -6.76
N VAL A 152 31.74 2.17 -8.05
CA VAL A 152 32.71 2.30 -9.12
C VAL A 152 32.28 3.39 -10.08
N LEU A 153 33.22 4.27 -10.44
CA LEU A 153 33.05 5.34 -11.43
C LEU A 153 34.08 5.18 -12.51
N ASP A 154 33.69 4.94 -13.77
CA ASP A 154 34.55 4.67 -14.92
C ASP A 154 35.62 3.59 -14.63
N GLY A 155 35.19 2.50 -14.00
CA GLY A 155 36.08 1.35 -13.72
C GLY A 155 36.95 1.50 -12.48
N GLU A 156 36.90 2.61 -11.77
CA GLU A 156 37.66 2.86 -10.56
C GLU A 156 36.80 3.04 -9.32
N VAL A 157 37.27 2.52 -8.18
CA VAL A 157 36.55 2.67 -6.90
C VAL A 157 36.46 4.14 -6.50
N VAL A 158 35.28 4.57 -6.11
CA VAL A 158 35.04 5.85 -5.41
C VAL A 158 35.25 5.62 -3.92
N PRO A 159 36.38 6.05 -3.32
CA PRO A 159 36.73 5.70 -1.96
C PRO A 159 35.92 6.52 -0.93
N PHE A 160 35.18 5.84 -0.05
CA PHE A 160 34.55 6.40 1.14
C PHE A 160 34.27 5.32 2.17
N GLY A 161 34.08 5.71 3.42
CA GLY A 161 33.65 4.84 4.51
C GLY A 161 32.38 5.37 5.18
N LEU A 162 31.74 4.54 5.99
CA LEU A 162 30.56 4.94 6.75
C LEU A 162 30.87 5.38 8.20
N ALA A 163 32.14 5.34 8.61
CA ALA A 163 32.56 5.85 9.92
C ALA A 163 32.30 7.36 10.04
N GLN A 164 31.81 7.79 11.22
CA GLN A 164 31.51 9.19 11.49
C GLN A 164 31.73 9.52 12.97
N GLY A 165 32.74 10.33 13.28
CA GLY A 165 33.13 10.61 14.66
C GLY A 165 33.58 9.34 15.39
N SER A 166 32.89 9.00 16.48
CA SER A 166 33.14 7.76 17.25
C SER A 166 32.39 6.53 16.72
N ASP A 167 31.50 6.70 15.74
CA ASP A 167 30.75 5.63 15.11
C ASP A 167 31.61 5.00 14.01
N ASP A 168 31.91 3.71 14.12
CA ASP A 168 32.77 2.98 13.18
C ASP A 168 32.09 2.63 11.84
N GLY A 169 30.80 2.90 11.68
CA GLY A 169 30.02 2.57 10.50
C GLY A 169 30.02 1.06 10.17
N HIS A 170 30.15 0.21 11.17
CA HIS A 170 30.35 -1.25 11.06
C HIS A 170 31.58 -1.65 10.22
N GLY A 171 32.60 -0.78 10.11
CA GLY A 171 33.77 -1.00 9.27
C GLY A 171 33.48 -1.02 7.77
N LEU A 172 32.29 -0.56 7.34
CA LEU A 172 31.90 -0.57 5.95
C LEU A 172 32.58 0.54 5.16
N ALA A 173 33.21 0.16 4.08
CA ALA A 173 33.80 1.04 3.08
C ALA A 173 33.40 0.61 1.67
N SER A 174 33.46 1.55 0.74
CA SER A 174 33.26 1.27 -0.68
C SER A 174 34.39 0.42 -1.27
N GLY A 175 34.04 -0.38 -2.27
CA GLY A 175 34.98 -1.21 -3.03
C GLY A 175 34.45 -1.52 -4.41
N ASP A 176 35.07 -2.51 -5.05
CA ASP A 176 34.70 -3.05 -6.36
C ASP A 176 34.19 -4.50 -6.30
N LEU A 177 33.97 -5.05 -5.08
CA LEU A 177 33.58 -6.44 -4.89
C LEU A 177 32.09 -6.61 -4.69
N THR A 178 31.49 -7.57 -5.39
CA THR A 178 30.17 -8.13 -5.15
C THR A 178 30.21 -9.64 -4.98
N GLU A 179 29.08 -10.29 -4.70
CA GLU A 179 28.96 -11.74 -4.52
C GLU A 179 27.92 -12.34 -5.47
N GLY A 180 28.17 -13.58 -5.90
CA GLY A 180 27.20 -14.39 -6.61
C GLY A 180 26.14 -15.01 -5.72
N HIS A 181 25.49 -16.05 -6.23
CA HIS A 181 24.47 -16.79 -5.48
C HIS A 181 25.06 -17.46 -4.24
N ARG A 182 24.40 -17.29 -3.08
CA ARG A 182 24.89 -17.71 -1.76
C ARG A 182 25.38 -19.17 -1.71
N ILE A 183 24.70 -20.09 -2.40
CA ILE A 183 24.98 -21.54 -2.37
C ILE A 183 25.74 -21.98 -3.62
N MET A 184 25.23 -21.60 -4.81
CA MET A 184 25.79 -22.10 -6.08
C MET A 184 27.09 -21.40 -6.50
N SER A 185 27.33 -20.17 -6.03
CA SER A 185 28.57 -19.42 -6.34
C SER A 185 28.84 -18.35 -5.26
N PRO A 186 29.27 -18.75 -4.05
CA PRO A 186 29.34 -17.85 -2.88
C PRO A 186 30.55 -16.91 -2.90
N SER A 187 31.48 -17.06 -3.85
CA SER A 187 32.71 -16.26 -3.90
C SER A 187 32.47 -14.83 -4.37
N ALA A 188 33.16 -13.88 -3.73
CA ALA A 188 33.19 -12.50 -4.19
C ALA A 188 33.97 -12.36 -5.50
N PHE A 189 33.63 -11.36 -6.32
CA PHE A 189 34.34 -11.03 -7.56
C PHE A 189 34.33 -9.52 -7.78
N ALA A 190 35.37 -9.04 -8.44
CA ALA A 190 35.56 -7.63 -8.77
C ALA A 190 34.77 -7.24 -10.02
N VAL A 191 34.31 -6.00 -10.02
CA VAL A 191 33.47 -5.42 -11.07
C VAL A 191 33.98 -4.03 -11.42
N ARG A 192 34.01 -3.70 -12.72
CA ARG A 192 34.48 -2.40 -13.18
C ARG A 192 33.45 -1.60 -13.99
N SER A 193 32.39 -2.24 -14.47
CA SER A 193 31.34 -1.62 -15.25
C SER A 193 29.99 -2.26 -14.94
N PHE A 194 28.88 -1.61 -15.32
CA PHE A 194 27.55 -2.22 -15.19
C PHE A 194 27.40 -3.46 -16.09
N ALA A 195 28.04 -3.46 -17.26
CA ALA A 195 28.05 -4.61 -18.16
C ALA A 195 28.76 -5.82 -17.53
N ASP A 196 29.96 -5.63 -16.96
CA ASP A 196 30.70 -6.68 -16.24
C ASP A 196 29.90 -7.19 -15.03
N TYR A 197 29.26 -6.27 -14.30
CA TYR A 197 28.43 -6.60 -13.15
C TYR A 197 27.28 -7.55 -13.55
N LYS A 198 26.49 -7.17 -14.57
CA LYS A 198 25.37 -7.99 -15.04
C LYS A 198 25.83 -9.35 -15.57
N ALA A 199 26.85 -9.39 -16.39
CA ALA A 199 27.43 -10.63 -16.94
C ALA A 199 28.02 -11.51 -15.83
N GLY A 200 28.78 -10.91 -14.91
CA GLY A 200 29.37 -11.59 -13.76
C GLY A 200 28.37 -12.21 -12.82
N LEU A 201 27.23 -11.54 -12.59
CA LEU A 201 26.12 -12.05 -11.78
C LEU A 201 25.43 -13.25 -12.45
N VAL A 202 25.12 -13.16 -13.75
CA VAL A 202 24.50 -14.27 -14.50
C VAL A 202 25.41 -15.50 -14.48
N ALA A 203 26.70 -15.33 -14.72
CA ALA A 203 27.68 -16.41 -14.64
C ALA A 203 27.79 -17.05 -13.24
N ARG A 204 27.29 -16.33 -12.21
CA ARG A 204 27.28 -16.78 -10.82
C ARG A 204 25.86 -16.99 -10.26
N HIS A 205 24.95 -17.38 -11.14
CA HIS A 205 23.57 -17.77 -10.81
C HIS A 205 22.77 -16.67 -10.09
N VAL A 206 22.86 -15.43 -10.59
CA VAL A 206 22.03 -14.31 -10.14
C VAL A 206 21.44 -13.61 -11.35
N VAL A 207 20.14 -13.61 -11.47
CA VAL A 207 19.36 -12.81 -12.42
C VAL A 207 19.07 -11.46 -11.77
N LEU A 208 19.66 -10.40 -12.28
CA LEU A 208 19.64 -9.08 -11.65
C LEU A 208 18.26 -8.41 -11.70
N GLU A 209 17.65 -8.39 -12.89
CA GLU A 209 16.42 -7.66 -13.13
C GLU A 209 15.20 -8.41 -12.53
N ALA A 210 14.36 -7.70 -11.79
CA ALA A 210 13.16 -8.29 -11.18
C ALA A 210 12.18 -8.80 -12.23
N ASP A 211 12.01 -8.08 -13.33
CA ASP A 211 11.12 -8.45 -14.42
C ASP A 211 11.62 -9.70 -15.16
N ASP A 212 12.93 -9.84 -15.34
CA ASP A 212 13.52 -11.06 -15.92
C ASP A 212 13.26 -12.27 -15.01
N ARG A 213 13.40 -12.13 -13.69
CA ARG A 213 13.06 -13.20 -12.73
C ARG A 213 11.58 -13.57 -12.79
N ALA A 214 10.69 -12.56 -12.82
CA ALA A 214 9.24 -12.78 -12.97
C ALA A 214 8.89 -13.50 -14.28
N ALA A 215 9.54 -13.11 -15.39
CA ALA A 215 9.35 -13.76 -16.69
C ALA A 215 9.82 -15.22 -16.67
N LEU A 216 10.97 -15.52 -16.06
CA LEU A 216 11.49 -16.89 -15.90
C LEU A 216 10.57 -17.75 -15.05
N ILE A 217 10.03 -17.21 -13.96
CA ILE A 217 9.05 -17.89 -13.10
C ILE A 217 7.80 -18.22 -13.91
N ARG A 218 7.19 -17.23 -14.55
CA ARG A 218 5.95 -17.40 -15.33
C ARG A 218 6.15 -18.39 -16.48
N GLY A 219 7.18 -18.19 -17.28
CA GLY A 219 7.49 -19.05 -18.42
C GLY A 219 7.80 -20.48 -18.00
N GLY A 220 8.60 -20.65 -16.95
CA GLY A 220 8.99 -21.96 -16.43
C GLY A 220 7.79 -22.73 -15.85
N ILE A 221 6.95 -22.08 -15.03
CA ILE A 221 5.71 -22.71 -14.52
C ILE A 221 4.80 -23.10 -15.67
N ASN A 222 4.52 -22.18 -16.60
CA ASN A 222 3.65 -22.45 -17.75
C ASN A 222 4.15 -23.64 -18.60
N THR A 223 5.47 -23.74 -18.80
CA THR A 223 6.08 -24.87 -19.52
C THR A 223 5.87 -26.20 -18.80
N LEU A 224 5.95 -26.21 -17.47
CA LEU A 224 5.75 -27.42 -16.66
C LEU A 224 4.29 -27.85 -16.64
N VAL A 225 3.35 -26.92 -16.42
CA VAL A 225 1.92 -27.23 -16.30
C VAL A 225 1.30 -27.65 -17.64
N ALA A 226 1.78 -27.07 -18.75
CA ALA A 226 1.32 -27.46 -20.09
C ALA A 226 1.54 -28.94 -20.40
N LYS A 227 2.62 -29.55 -19.87
CA LYS A 227 2.91 -30.98 -20.01
C LYS A 227 1.88 -31.87 -19.32
N LEU A 228 1.17 -31.33 -18.33
CA LEU A 228 0.11 -32.03 -17.58
C LEU A 228 -1.29 -31.66 -18.05
N GLY A 229 -1.44 -30.78 -19.05
CA GLY A 229 -2.72 -30.25 -19.49
C GLY A 229 -3.42 -29.39 -18.44
N LEU A 230 -2.66 -28.79 -17.53
CA LEU A 230 -3.17 -27.94 -16.45
C LEU A 230 -2.97 -26.46 -16.76
N GLU A 231 -3.64 -25.60 -16.00
CA GLU A 231 -3.50 -24.15 -16.04
C GLU A 231 -3.05 -23.58 -14.69
N VAL A 232 -2.28 -22.50 -14.72
CA VAL A 232 -1.94 -21.73 -13.51
C VAL A 232 -3.11 -20.82 -13.14
N VAL A 233 -3.50 -20.80 -11.88
CA VAL A 233 -4.42 -19.79 -11.37
C VAL A 233 -3.68 -18.43 -11.37
N PRO A 234 -4.14 -17.40 -12.11
CA PRO A 234 -3.43 -16.14 -12.22
C PRO A 234 -3.22 -15.46 -10.87
N ASP A 235 -1.98 -15.12 -10.52
CA ASP A 235 -1.62 -14.34 -9.34
C ASP A 235 -0.32 -13.55 -9.59
N GLU A 236 -0.44 -12.40 -10.25
CA GLU A 236 0.70 -11.53 -10.57
C GLU A 236 1.38 -10.97 -9.31
N ALA A 237 0.62 -10.77 -8.23
CA ALA A 237 1.17 -10.33 -6.96
C ALA A 237 2.10 -11.39 -6.36
N LEU A 238 1.73 -12.68 -6.46
CA LEU A 238 2.56 -13.79 -6.02
C LEU A 238 3.82 -13.93 -6.89
N ILE A 239 3.70 -13.78 -8.21
CA ILE A 239 4.87 -13.79 -9.12
C ILE A 239 5.86 -12.70 -8.71
N THR A 240 5.40 -11.48 -8.48
CA THR A 240 6.22 -10.35 -8.03
C THR A 240 6.86 -10.63 -6.67
N GLU A 241 6.11 -11.17 -5.72
CA GLU A 241 6.61 -11.52 -4.39
C GLU A 241 7.71 -12.60 -4.50
N VAL A 242 7.46 -13.68 -5.24
CA VAL A 242 8.42 -14.79 -5.40
C VAL A 242 9.67 -14.33 -6.16
N ALA A 243 9.53 -13.50 -7.20
CA ALA A 243 10.67 -12.89 -7.89
C ALA A 243 11.56 -12.07 -6.96
N GLY A 244 11.00 -11.50 -5.88
CA GLY A 244 11.75 -10.83 -4.82
C GLY A 244 12.35 -11.76 -3.76
N LEU A 245 12.07 -13.07 -3.80
CA LEU A 245 12.62 -14.05 -2.84
C LEU A 245 13.76 -14.88 -3.43
N VAL A 246 13.90 -14.95 -4.76
CA VAL A 246 14.88 -15.79 -5.44
C VAL A 246 15.84 -14.97 -6.29
N GLU A 247 17.11 -15.38 -6.34
CA GLU A 247 18.13 -14.81 -7.24
C GLU A 247 18.23 -15.63 -8.53
N TRP A 248 17.95 -16.95 -8.44
CA TRP A 248 17.99 -17.90 -9.56
C TRP A 248 16.72 -18.76 -9.54
N PRO A 249 15.65 -18.33 -10.21
CA PRO A 249 14.37 -19.03 -10.15
C PRO A 249 14.42 -20.39 -10.86
N VAL A 250 14.03 -21.43 -10.14
CA VAL A 250 13.89 -22.80 -10.64
C VAL A 250 12.47 -23.29 -10.32
N PRO A 251 11.52 -23.17 -11.25
CA PRO A 251 10.16 -23.69 -11.08
C PRO A 251 10.13 -25.21 -10.99
N LEU A 252 9.35 -25.72 -10.05
CA LEU A 252 9.14 -27.14 -9.78
C LEU A 252 7.65 -27.43 -9.60
N LEU A 253 7.23 -28.68 -9.79
CA LEU A 253 5.87 -29.14 -9.53
C LEU A 253 5.84 -30.12 -8.37
N GLY A 254 4.86 -29.94 -7.48
CA GLY A 254 4.54 -30.89 -6.43
C GLY A 254 3.10 -31.40 -6.56
N ARG A 255 2.79 -32.48 -5.86
CA ARG A 255 1.48 -33.11 -5.81
C ARG A 255 0.77 -32.82 -4.49
N ILE A 256 -0.56 -32.66 -4.56
CA ILE A 256 -1.47 -32.58 -3.41
C ILE A 256 -2.08 -33.97 -3.23
N ASP A 257 -2.15 -34.48 -2.00
CA ASP A 257 -2.81 -35.75 -1.72
C ASP A 257 -4.30 -35.66 -2.03
N ASP A 258 -4.83 -36.69 -2.67
CA ASP A 258 -6.24 -36.78 -3.09
C ASP A 258 -7.21 -36.64 -1.90
N ALA A 259 -6.77 -37.00 -0.68
CA ALA A 259 -7.53 -36.86 0.55
C ALA A 259 -7.90 -35.41 0.92
N PHE A 260 -7.26 -34.39 0.31
CA PHE A 260 -7.54 -32.99 0.58
C PHE A 260 -8.31 -32.28 -0.53
N MET A 261 -8.58 -32.98 -1.65
CA MET A 261 -9.17 -32.36 -2.84
C MET A 261 -10.66 -31.98 -2.69
N ASP A 262 -11.33 -32.42 -1.65
CA ASP A 262 -12.69 -32.00 -1.27
C ASP A 262 -12.74 -30.80 -0.30
N LEU A 263 -11.58 -30.29 0.11
CA LEU A 263 -11.52 -29.01 0.81
C LEU A 263 -11.93 -27.86 -0.13
N PRO A 264 -12.55 -26.81 0.41
CA PRO A 264 -12.86 -25.63 -0.41
C PRO A 264 -11.62 -25.10 -1.15
N PRO A 265 -11.73 -24.76 -2.44
CA PRO A 265 -10.59 -24.29 -3.23
C PRO A 265 -9.91 -23.06 -2.63
N GLU A 266 -10.66 -22.20 -1.96
CA GLU A 266 -10.13 -21.02 -1.28
C GLU A 266 -9.24 -21.40 -0.08
N VAL A 267 -9.59 -22.47 0.65
CA VAL A 267 -8.76 -23.00 1.75
C VAL A 267 -7.42 -23.48 1.20
N MET A 268 -7.45 -24.32 0.16
CA MET A 268 -6.24 -24.83 -0.48
C MET A 268 -5.37 -23.67 -1.01
N ARG A 269 -5.98 -22.74 -1.75
CA ARG A 269 -5.26 -21.59 -2.33
C ARG A 269 -4.64 -20.70 -1.26
N THR A 270 -5.37 -20.38 -0.18
CA THR A 270 -4.86 -19.56 0.92
C THR A 270 -3.69 -20.25 1.61
N THR A 271 -3.82 -21.54 1.94
CA THR A 271 -2.77 -22.34 2.56
C THR A 271 -1.50 -22.34 1.69
N MET A 272 -1.62 -22.55 0.39
CA MET A 272 -0.50 -22.56 -0.55
C MET A 272 0.12 -21.17 -0.70
N ARG A 273 -0.70 -20.14 -0.90
CA ARG A 273 -0.24 -18.77 -1.21
C ARG A 273 0.36 -18.06 -0.01
N VAL A 274 -0.36 -18.01 1.11
CA VAL A 274 0.00 -17.16 2.26
C VAL A 274 1.18 -17.76 3.02
N ASN A 275 1.18 -19.06 3.25
CA ASN A 275 2.19 -19.69 4.08
C ASN A 275 3.42 -20.16 3.29
N GLN A 276 3.23 -20.68 2.07
CA GLN A 276 4.27 -21.40 1.34
C GLN A 276 4.72 -20.71 0.03
N ARG A 277 4.01 -19.69 -0.45
CA ARG A 277 4.27 -19.01 -1.73
C ARG A 277 4.20 -19.97 -2.93
N TYR A 278 3.29 -20.96 -2.87
CA TYR A 278 3.01 -21.88 -3.97
C TYR A 278 1.92 -21.33 -4.89
N PHE A 279 2.03 -21.67 -6.16
CA PHE A 279 1.04 -21.32 -7.19
C PHE A 279 0.02 -22.45 -7.30
N ALA A 280 -1.25 -22.08 -7.15
CA ALA A 280 -2.36 -23.01 -7.35
C ALA A 280 -2.54 -23.34 -8.84
N LEU A 281 -2.87 -24.59 -9.12
CA LEU A 281 -3.16 -25.07 -10.45
C LEU A 281 -4.62 -25.48 -10.56
N ARG A 282 -5.16 -25.44 -11.77
CA ARG A 282 -6.52 -25.88 -12.07
C ARG A 282 -6.57 -26.73 -13.33
N ASN A 283 -7.61 -27.54 -13.43
CA ASN A 283 -7.95 -28.25 -14.65
C ASN A 283 -8.57 -27.28 -15.68
N PRO A 284 -8.65 -27.64 -16.98
CA PRO A 284 -9.28 -26.81 -18.03
C PRO A 284 -10.76 -26.51 -17.77
N ASP A 285 -11.47 -27.36 -16.99
CA ASP A 285 -12.85 -27.14 -16.57
C ASP A 285 -12.99 -26.14 -15.41
N GLY A 286 -11.86 -25.61 -14.92
CA GLY A 286 -11.80 -24.65 -13.81
C GLY A 286 -11.74 -25.29 -12.41
N SER A 287 -11.86 -26.60 -12.28
CA SER A 287 -11.73 -27.32 -11.02
C SER A 287 -10.28 -27.31 -10.51
N ALA A 288 -10.09 -27.45 -9.18
CA ALA A 288 -8.77 -27.50 -8.58
C ALA A 288 -8.00 -28.75 -9.07
N ALA A 289 -6.75 -28.57 -9.46
CA ALA A 289 -5.87 -29.68 -9.81
C ALA A 289 -5.15 -30.24 -8.57
N PRO A 290 -4.86 -31.57 -8.52
CA PRO A 290 -4.14 -32.20 -7.43
C PRO A 290 -2.63 -31.94 -7.51
N SER A 291 -2.25 -30.72 -7.87
CA SER A 291 -0.87 -30.30 -8.09
C SER A 291 -0.68 -28.82 -7.77
N PHE A 292 0.53 -28.44 -7.44
CA PHE A 292 0.92 -27.06 -7.21
C PHE A 292 2.29 -26.78 -7.82
N ALA A 293 2.57 -25.51 -8.12
CA ALA A 293 3.91 -25.10 -8.53
C ALA A 293 4.61 -24.33 -7.40
N LEU A 294 5.90 -24.54 -7.29
CA LEU A 294 6.78 -23.81 -6.38
C LEU A 294 8.03 -23.34 -7.13
N VAL A 295 8.75 -22.39 -6.56
CA VAL A 295 9.99 -21.87 -7.15
C VAL A 295 11.11 -22.03 -6.14
N ALA A 296 12.09 -22.88 -6.49
CA ALA A 296 13.32 -22.98 -5.74
C ALA A 296 14.32 -21.88 -6.16
N ASN A 297 15.24 -21.52 -5.25
CA ASN A 297 16.31 -20.57 -5.50
C ASN A 297 17.61 -21.25 -5.94
N ILE A 298 17.59 -22.56 -6.17
CA ILE A 298 18.79 -23.34 -6.57
C ILE A 298 18.44 -24.36 -7.65
N ALA A 299 19.40 -24.62 -8.53
CA ALA A 299 19.38 -25.78 -9.40
C ALA A 299 20.01 -26.98 -8.62
N ALA A 300 19.15 -27.80 -8.02
CA ALA A 300 19.61 -28.93 -7.23
C ALA A 300 20.12 -30.06 -8.12
N PRO A 301 21.18 -30.82 -7.69
CA PRO A 301 21.78 -31.90 -8.50
C PRO A 301 20.81 -33.06 -8.81
N ASP A 302 19.80 -33.26 -7.95
CA ASP A 302 18.74 -34.29 -8.10
C ASP A 302 17.55 -33.81 -8.94
N GLY A 303 17.69 -32.68 -9.66
CA GLY A 303 16.59 -32.08 -10.41
C GLY A 303 15.50 -31.45 -9.53
N GLY A 304 15.74 -31.33 -8.22
CA GLY A 304 14.80 -30.76 -7.25
C GLY A 304 13.89 -31.78 -6.56
N ALA A 305 14.13 -33.09 -6.73
CA ALA A 305 13.29 -34.14 -6.15
C ALA A 305 13.18 -34.04 -4.62
N ALA A 306 14.27 -33.82 -3.92
CA ALA A 306 14.28 -33.64 -2.47
C ALA A 306 13.55 -32.34 -2.03
N ILE A 307 13.66 -31.26 -2.82
CA ILE A 307 12.95 -30.00 -2.59
C ILE A 307 11.44 -30.24 -2.72
N VAL A 308 11.00 -30.88 -3.79
CA VAL A 308 9.58 -31.21 -4.03
C VAL A 308 9.03 -32.05 -2.88
N ALA A 309 9.68 -33.17 -2.54
CA ALA A 309 9.24 -34.05 -1.46
C ALA A 309 9.16 -33.35 -0.09
N GLY A 310 10.10 -32.43 0.20
CA GLY A 310 10.09 -31.60 1.39
C GLY A 310 8.90 -30.65 1.42
N ASN A 311 8.59 -29.99 0.31
CA ASN A 311 7.49 -29.04 0.19
C ASN A 311 6.12 -29.75 0.19
N GLU A 312 5.99 -30.92 -0.43
CA GLU A 312 4.79 -31.77 -0.35
C GLU A 312 4.50 -32.18 1.09
N ARG A 313 5.52 -32.54 1.87
CA ARG A 313 5.36 -32.88 3.29
C ARG A 313 4.86 -31.70 4.11
N VAL A 314 5.40 -30.51 3.88
CA VAL A 314 4.98 -29.27 4.56
C VAL A 314 3.53 -28.94 4.18
N LEU A 315 3.20 -28.99 2.89
CA LEU A 315 1.83 -28.72 2.43
C LEU A 315 0.83 -29.72 3.00
N ARG A 316 1.19 -31.03 3.02
CA ARG A 316 0.36 -32.08 3.63
C ARG A 316 0.05 -31.78 5.10
N ALA A 317 1.03 -31.36 5.89
CA ALA A 317 0.82 -31.01 7.29
C ALA A 317 -0.16 -29.83 7.42
N ARG A 318 0.01 -28.78 6.63
CA ARG A 318 -0.89 -27.61 6.64
C ARG A 318 -2.31 -27.93 6.17
N LEU A 319 -2.46 -28.77 5.16
CA LEU A 319 -3.78 -29.22 4.69
C LEU A 319 -4.44 -30.19 5.68
N ALA A 320 -3.68 -30.97 6.43
CA ALA A 320 -4.20 -31.80 7.51
C ALA A 320 -4.78 -30.95 8.66
N ASP A 321 -4.11 -29.84 9.04
CA ASP A 321 -4.65 -28.88 10.00
C ASP A 321 -5.96 -28.26 9.47
N ALA A 322 -5.97 -27.82 8.21
CA ALA A 322 -7.17 -27.29 7.58
C ALA A 322 -8.32 -28.31 7.54
N ARG A 323 -8.02 -29.58 7.20
CA ARG A 323 -8.98 -30.68 7.21
C ARG A 323 -9.57 -30.88 8.60
N PHE A 324 -8.74 -30.88 9.62
CA PHE A 324 -9.18 -31.08 11.00
C PHE A 324 -10.20 -29.99 11.40
N PHE A 325 -9.90 -28.72 11.16
CA PHE A 325 -10.83 -27.63 11.47
C PHE A 325 -12.07 -27.64 10.59
N TRP A 326 -11.94 -27.95 9.29
CA TRP A 326 -13.08 -28.10 8.38
C TRP A 326 -14.08 -29.14 8.88
N ASP A 327 -13.61 -30.32 9.26
CA ASP A 327 -14.45 -31.41 9.74
C ASP A 327 -15.04 -31.14 11.13
N LEU A 328 -14.31 -30.42 11.98
CA LEU A 328 -14.76 -30.05 13.32
C LEU A 328 -15.86 -28.97 13.26
N ASP A 329 -15.64 -27.90 12.49
CA ASP A 329 -16.55 -26.77 12.42
C ASP A 329 -17.89 -27.16 11.76
N ARG A 330 -17.86 -28.02 10.75
CA ARG A 330 -19.08 -28.53 10.07
C ARG A 330 -20.01 -29.34 10.96
N LYS A 331 -19.54 -29.85 12.08
CA LYS A 331 -20.37 -30.57 13.07
C LYS A 331 -21.25 -29.62 13.89
N GLN A 332 -21.00 -28.32 13.85
CA GLN A 332 -21.71 -27.33 14.60
C GLN A 332 -22.51 -26.42 13.65
N LYS A 333 -23.66 -25.90 14.13
CA LYS A 333 -24.38 -24.87 13.40
C LYS A 333 -23.60 -23.54 13.42
N LEU A 334 -23.53 -22.83 12.29
CA LEU A 334 -22.87 -21.53 12.20
C LEU A 334 -23.39 -20.56 13.27
N GLU A 335 -24.70 -20.57 13.54
CA GLU A 335 -25.33 -19.75 14.57
C GLU A 335 -24.83 -20.07 15.98
N SER A 336 -24.37 -21.28 16.26
CA SER A 336 -23.84 -21.66 17.59
C SER A 336 -22.52 -20.99 17.94
N PHE A 337 -21.84 -20.38 16.96
CA PHE A 337 -20.64 -19.58 17.21
C PHE A 337 -20.93 -18.16 17.71
N LEU A 338 -22.17 -17.64 17.52
CA LEU A 338 -22.51 -16.26 17.88
C LEU A 338 -22.25 -15.89 19.35
N PRO A 339 -22.59 -16.73 20.35
CA PRO A 339 -22.31 -16.39 21.74
C PRO A 339 -20.82 -16.17 22.06
N LYS A 340 -19.94 -16.81 21.30
CA LYS A 340 -18.48 -16.62 21.47
C LYS A 340 -18.02 -15.24 21.05
N LEU A 341 -18.76 -14.56 20.17
CA LEU A 341 -18.45 -13.21 19.72
C LEU A 341 -18.62 -12.15 20.82
N ASP A 342 -19.35 -12.46 21.89
CA ASP A 342 -19.50 -11.55 23.03
C ASP A 342 -18.19 -11.42 23.83
N SER A 343 -17.26 -12.38 23.72
CA SER A 343 -15.92 -12.31 24.30
C SER A 343 -14.87 -11.72 23.35
N VAL A 344 -15.20 -11.52 22.07
CA VAL A 344 -14.29 -10.97 21.07
C VAL A 344 -14.44 -9.46 21.01
N VAL A 345 -13.46 -8.73 21.52
CA VAL A 345 -13.46 -7.26 21.51
C VAL A 345 -13.32 -6.76 20.08
N PHE A 346 -14.29 -5.95 19.62
CA PHE A 346 -14.18 -5.23 18.36
C PHE A 346 -13.29 -3.98 18.54
N HIS A 347 -13.65 -3.16 19.54
CA HIS A 347 -12.84 -2.01 19.95
C HIS A 347 -13.22 -1.61 21.39
N ALA A 348 -12.24 -1.14 22.17
CA ALA A 348 -12.45 -0.84 23.59
C ALA A 348 -13.63 0.10 23.88
N LYS A 349 -13.87 1.09 22.99
CA LYS A 349 -14.98 2.05 23.11
C LYS A 349 -16.26 1.62 22.36
N LEU A 350 -16.19 0.65 21.45
CA LEU A 350 -17.31 0.25 20.57
C LEU A 350 -17.89 -1.12 20.94
N GLY A 351 -17.27 -1.78 21.94
CA GLY A 351 -17.75 -3.04 22.47
C GLY A 351 -17.24 -4.27 21.72
N THR A 352 -18.01 -5.35 21.78
CA THR A 352 -17.66 -6.68 21.26
C THR A 352 -18.16 -6.90 19.83
N GLN A 353 -17.68 -7.99 19.19
CA GLN A 353 -18.19 -8.42 17.89
C GLN A 353 -19.66 -8.85 17.98
N GLY A 354 -20.12 -9.44 19.11
CA GLY A 354 -21.52 -9.76 19.33
C GLY A 354 -22.42 -8.52 19.31
N GLN A 355 -22.02 -7.46 20.01
CA GLN A 355 -22.71 -6.17 19.97
C GLN A 355 -22.71 -5.55 18.56
N ARG A 356 -21.61 -5.68 17.82
CA ARG A 356 -21.51 -5.25 16.44
C ARG A 356 -22.50 -6.01 15.55
N VAL A 357 -22.59 -7.32 15.67
CA VAL A 357 -23.55 -8.15 14.91
C VAL A 357 -24.98 -7.68 15.13
N ALA A 358 -25.37 -7.36 16.36
CA ALA A 358 -26.72 -6.84 16.65
C ALA A 358 -26.99 -5.50 15.92
N ARG A 359 -26.01 -4.60 15.84
CA ARG A 359 -26.12 -3.36 15.06
C ARG A 359 -26.21 -3.63 13.56
N LEU A 360 -25.37 -4.54 13.04
CA LEU A 360 -25.38 -4.93 11.63
C LEU A 360 -26.74 -5.53 11.21
N GLU A 361 -27.34 -6.38 12.04
CA GLU A 361 -28.63 -6.99 11.79
C GLU A 361 -29.71 -5.91 11.60
N ASN A 362 -29.76 -4.91 12.48
CA ASN A 362 -30.70 -3.80 12.38
C ASN A 362 -30.45 -2.94 11.12
N LEU A 363 -29.21 -2.53 10.93
CA LEU A 363 -28.85 -1.61 9.84
C LEU A 363 -28.99 -2.26 8.46
N ALA A 364 -28.62 -3.54 8.32
CA ALA A 364 -28.78 -4.27 7.06
C ALA A 364 -30.25 -4.45 6.69
N GLY A 365 -31.13 -4.73 7.67
CA GLY A 365 -32.57 -4.77 7.45
C GLY A 365 -33.12 -3.44 6.94
N LEU A 366 -32.75 -2.34 7.58
CA LEU A 366 -33.13 -0.99 7.17
C LEU A 366 -32.66 -0.64 5.76
N ILE A 367 -31.41 -0.95 5.45
CA ILE A 367 -30.85 -0.70 4.11
C ILE A 367 -31.57 -1.55 3.07
N ALA A 368 -31.84 -2.84 3.35
CA ALA A 368 -32.58 -3.72 2.45
C ALA A 368 -33.98 -3.18 2.12
N GLU A 369 -34.72 -2.68 3.13
CA GLU A 369 -36.02 -2.04 2.92
C GLU A 369 -35.92 -0.83 1.96
N LYS A 370 -34.88 0.02 2.13
CA LYS A 370 -34.64 1.17 1.24
C LYS A 370 -34.24 0.76 -0.19
N LEU A 371 -33.63 -0.42 -0.34
CA LEU A 371 -33.27 -0.98 -1.64
C LEU A 371 -34.42 -1.79 -2.29
N GLY A 372 -35.54 -1.98 -1.61
CA GLY A 372 -36.63 -2.85 -2.06
C GLY A 372 -36.27 -4.34 -2.03
N ALA A 373 -35.28 -4.74 -1.21
CA ALA A 373 -34.82 -6.09 -1.03
C ALA A 373 -35.48 -6.78 0.19
N ASP A 374 -35.31 -8.08 0.32
CA ASP A 374 -35.83 -8.85 1.45
C ASP A 374 -35.08 -8.53 2.75
N ALA A 375 -35.73 -7.74 3.60
CA ALA A 375 -35.15 -7.30 4.87
C ALA A 375 -34.95 -8.47 5.86
N ALA A 376 -35.75 -9.53 5.80
CA ALA A 376 -35.61 -10.68 6.70
C ALA A 376 -34.35 -11.46 6.35
N LEU A 377 -34.09 -11.70 5.07
CA LEU A 377 -32.86 -12.34 4.61
C LEU A 377 -31.62 -11.48 4.86
N ALA A 378 -31.73 -10.14 4.70
CA ALA A 378 -30.63 -9.24 5.01
C ALA A 378 -30.28 -9.25 6.51
N ARG A 379 -31.27 -9.24 7.39
CA ARG A 379 -31.08 -9.41 8.85
C ARG A 379 -30.42 -10.76 9.17
N ARG A 380 -30.93 -11.84 8.55
CA ARG A 380 -30.34 -13.20 8.73
C ARG A 380 -28.88 -13.24 8.29
N ALA A 381 -28.57 -12.69 7.14
CA ALA A 381 -27.21 -12.64 6.61
C ALA A 381 -26.29 -11.81 7.53
N ALA A 382 -26.72 -10.64 7.97
CA ALA A 382 -25.95 -9.77 8.89
C ALA A 382 -25.70 -10.47 10.24
N ARG A 383 -26.72 -11.15 10.78
CA ARG A 383 -26.61 -11.93 12.03
C ARG A 383 -25.52 -13.00 11.93
N LEU A 384 -25.41 -13.67 10.79
CA LEU A 384 -24.43 -14.75 10.58
C LEU A 384 -23.08 -14.26 10.03
N ALA A 385 -23.01 -13.03 9.55
CA ALA A 385 -21.86 -12.51 8.77
C ALA A 385 -20.51 -12.58 9.49
N LYS A 386 -20.49 -12.51 10.81
CA LYS A 386 -19.27 -12.57 11.64
C LYS A 386 -19.14 -13.87 12.45
N ALA A 387 -20.09 -14.80 12.32
CA ALA A 387 -20.10 -16.01 13.15
C ALA A 387 -18.88 -16.89 12.95
N ASP A 388 -18.37 -16.96 11.72
CA ASP A 388 -17.18 -17.74 11.37
C ASP A 388 -15.86 -17.22 12.01
N LEU A 389 -15.83 -15.99 12.50
CA LEU A 389 -14.67 -15.48 13.26
C LEU A 389 -14.37 -16.30 14.51
N ALA A 390 -15.38 -17.00 15.06
CA ALA A 390 -15.25 -17.87 16.23
C ALA A 390 -15.08 -19.35 15.88
N SER A 391 -14.96 -19.67 14.58
CA SER A 391 -14.68 -21.03 14.10
C SER A 391 -13.20 -21.38 14.22
N GLY A 392 -12.89 -22.68 14.29
CA GLY A 392 -11.51 -23.16 14.31
C GLY A 392 -10.75 -22.83 13.03
N MET A 393 -11.41 -22.95 11.87
CA MET A 393 -10.82 -22.66 10.57
C MET A 393 -10.40 -21.20 10.44
N VAL A 394 -11.25 -20.24 10.81
CA VAL A 394 -10.91 -18.81 10.72
C VAL A 394 -9.92 -18.40 11.82
N GLY A 395 -9.90 -19.11 12.96
CA GLY A 395 -8.86 -18.92 13.97
C GLY A 395 -7.46 -19.26 13.46
N GLU A 396 -7.31 -20.34 12.66
CA GLU A 396 -6.05 -20.76 12.04
C GLU A 396 -5.75 -19.97 10.73
N PHE A 397 -6.78 -19.69 9.94
CA PHE A 397 -6.68 -19.00 8.64
C PHE A 397 -7.57 -17.75 8.61
N PRO A 398 -7.16 -16.63 9.23
CA PRO A 398 -7.98 -15.42 9.32
C PRO A 398 -8.40 -14.82 7.97
N GLU A 399 -7.64 -15.07 6.92
CA GLU A 399 -7.92 -14.62 5.56
C GLU A 399 -9.19 -15.27 4.97
N LEU A 400 -9.66 -16.37 5.55
CA LEU A 400 -10.85 -17.11 5.11
C LEU A 400 -12.15 -16.62 5.76
N GLN A 401 -12.09 -15.56 6.60
CA GLN A 401 -13.28 -14.96 7.19
C GLN A 401 -14.31 -14.56 6.11
N GLY A 402 -15.57 -14.83 6.35
CA GLY A 402 -16.66 -14.64 5.40
C GLY A 402 -16.77 -15.79 4.40
N VAL A 403 -15.67 -16.26 3.81
CA VAL A 403 -15.65 -17.41 2.90
C VAL A 403 -16.10 -18.67 3.62
N MET A 404 -15.55 -18.94 4.81
CA MET A 404 -15.92 -20.10 5.61
C MET A 404 -17.36 -20.01 6.11
N GLY A 405 -17.79 -18.82 6.52
CA GLY A 405 -19.19 -18.57 6.88
C GLY A 405 -20.16 -18.94 5.76
N ARG A 406 -19.83 -18.63 4.50
CA ARG A 406 -20.62 -19.02 3.32
C ARG A 406 -20.71 -20.55 3.19
N TYR A 407 -19.59 -21.24 3.27
CA TYR A 407 -19.58 -22.70 3.15
C TYR A 407 -20.37 -23.38 4.26
N TYR A 408 -20.24 -22.91 5.50
CA TYR A 408 -21.01 -23.45 6.63
C TYR A 408 -22.50 -23.15 6.48
N ALA A 409 -22.87 -21.93 6.07
CA ALA A 409 -24.27 -21.56 5.82
C ALA A 409 -24.91 -22.43 4.73
N LEU A 410 -24.26 -22.59 3.57
CA LEU A 410 -24.73 -23.47 2.48
C LEU A 410 -24.87 -24.91 2.93
N GLY A 411 -23.86 -25.45 3.63
CA GLY A 411 -23.87 -26.84 4.13
C GLY A 411 -24.97 -27.10 5.17
N GLN A 412 -25.57 -26.08 5.74
CA GLN A 412 -26.65 -26.15 6.74
C GLN A 412 -28.02 -25.80 6.17
N GLY A 413 -28.11 -25.53 4.87
CA GLY A 413 -29.37 -25.23 4.17
C GLY A 413 -29.88 -23.80 4.31
N GLU A 414 -29.01 -22.84 4.65
CA GLU A 414 -29.36 -21.41 4.57
C GLU A 414 -29.61 -21.00 3.10
N ASP A 415 -30.43 -19.97 2.91
CA ASP A 415 -30.67 -19.40 1.57
C ASP A 415 -29.32 -19.01 0.91
N ALA A 416 -29.17 -19.33 -0.36
CA ALA A 416 -27.94 -19.06 -1.10
C ALA A 416 -27.57 -17.55 -1.10
N ARG A 417 -28.56 -16.66 -1.10
CA ARG A 417 -28.35 -15.20 -1.01
C ARG A 417 -27.81 -14.78 0.36
N VAL A 418 -28.26 -15.44 1.43
CA VAL A 418 -27.72 -15.25 2.79
C VAL A 418 -26.25 -15.68 2.83
N ALA A 419 -25.95 -16.86 2.31
CA ALA A 419 -24.61 -17.38 2.27
C ALA A 419 -23.65 -16.51 1.44
N GLU A 420 -24.08 -16.04 0.26
CA GLU A 420 -23.28 -15.12 -0.57
C GLU A 420 -23.07 -13.78 0.12
N ALA A 421 -24.08 -13.24 0.79
CA ALA A 421 -23.94 -11.99 1.56
C ALA A 421 -22.93 -12.13 2.71
N ILE A 422 -22.87 -13.30 3.38
CA ILE A 422 -21.85 -13.60 4.39
C ILE A 422 -20.44 -13.49 3.80
N ALA A 423 -20.21 -14.01 2.60
CA ALA A 423 -18.88 -13.90 1.95
C ALA A 423 -18.59 -12.49 1.43
N ALA A 424 -19.60 -11.85 0.85
CA ALA A 424 -19.43 -10.60 0.11
C ALA A 424 -19.37 -9.33 0.98
N HIS A 425 -19.82 -9.38 2.24
CA HIS A 425 -19.95 -8.16 3.07
C HIS A 425 -18.61 -7.47 3.35
N TYR A 426 -17.48 -8.16 3.30
CA TYR A 426 -16.16 -7.54 3.41
C TYR A 426 -15.76 -6.77 2.15
N ARG A 427 -16.38 -7.07 1.00
CA ARG A 427 -16.05 -6.44 -0.29
C ARG A 427 -16.67 -5.04 -0.42
N PRO A 428 -16.00 -4.14 -1.19
CA PRO A 428 -14.64 -4.27 -1.66
C PRO A 428 -13.63 -4.05 -0.54
N ALA A 429 -12.60 -4.88 -0.45
CA ALA A 429 -11.51 -4.74 0.52
C ALA A 429 -10.38 -3.83 0.01
N GLY A 430 -10.33 -3.54 -1.29
CA GLY A 430 -9.33 -2.68 -1.94
C GLY A 430 -9.80 -2.16 -3.30
N ALA A 431 -8.97 -1.33 -3.95
CA ALA A 431 -9.33 -0.65 -5.20
C ALA A 431 -9.63 -1.62 -6.37
N GLY A 432 -8.94 -2.76 -6.43
CA GLY A 432 -9.11 -3.76 -7.49
C GLY A 432 -10.15 -4.86 -7.17
N ASP A 433 -10.78 -4.81 -6.00
CA ASP A 433 -11.75 -5.84 -5.59
C ASP A 433 -13.13 -5.58 -6.20
N ALA A 434 -13.90 -6.65 -6.48
CA ALA A 434 -15.26 -6.53 -6.98
C ALA A 434 -16.20 -6.03 -5.88
N VAL A 435 -17.19 -5.24 -6.25
CA VAL A 435 -18.29 -4.85 -5.35
C VAL A 435 -19.38 -5.93 -5.35
N PRO A 436 -20.13 -6.10 -4.23
CA PRO A 436 -21.32 -6.94 -4.23
C PRO A 436 -22.39 -6.35 -5.16
N THR A 437 -23.10 -7.20 -5.88
CA THR A 437 -24.16 -6.81 -6.84
C THR A 437 -25.55 -7.35 -6.46
N GLU A 438 -25.60 -8.39 -5.63
CA GLU A 438 -26.84 -8.94 -5.12
C GLU A 438 -27.39 -8.03 -4.00
N PRO A 439 -28.67 -7.65 -4.00
CA PRO A 439 -29.21 -6.63 -3.08
C PRO A 439 -29.04 -6.92 -1.58
N ILE A 440 -29.14 -8.20 -1.16
CA ILE A 440 -28.92 -8.60 0.24
C ILE A 440 -27.43 -8.42 0.60
N ALA A 441 -26.54 -8.85 -0.28
CA ALA A 441 -25.08 -8.68 -0.10
C ALA A 441 -24.68 -7.20 -0.07
N ILE A 442 -25.31 -6.36 -0.91
CA ILE A 442 -25.16 -4.89 -0.90
C ILE A 442 -25.56 -4.33 0.47
N ALA A 443 -26.75 -4.73 0.97
CA ALA A 443 -27.26 -4.23 2.25
C ALA A 443 -26.33 -4.56 3.42
N VAL A 444 -25.83 -5.80 3.49
CA VAL A 444 -24.92 -6.23 4.57
C VAL A 444 -23.55 -5.56 4.43
N ALA A 445 -23.02 -5.42 3.21
CA ALA A 445 -21.73 -4.76 2.98
C ALA A 445 -21.76 -3.26 3.31
N LEU A 446 -22.86 -2.57 2.99
CA LEU A 446 -23.06 -1.18 3.39
C LEU A 446 -23.21 -1.06 4.91
N ALA A 447 -23.99 -1.97 5.54
CA ALA A 447 -24.15 -1.98 6.98
C ALA A 447 -22.82 -2.15 7.72
N ASP A 448 -21.96 -3.09 7.28
CA ASP A 448 -20.65 -3.34 7.88
C ASP A 448 -19.72 -2.11 7.80
N LYS A 449 -19.70 -1.44 6.65
CA LYS A 449 -18.87 -0.25 6.42
C LYS A 449 -19.41 1.00 7.12
N LEU A 450 -20.74 1.18 7.15
CA LEU A 450 -21.38 2.30 7.84
C LEU A 450 -21.27 2.16 9.36
N ASP A 451 -21.48 0.96 9.94
CA ASP A 451 -21.23 0.68 11.36
C ASP A 451 -19.82 1.05 11.76
N GLN A 452 -18.84 0.65 10.95
CA GLN A 452 -17.42 0.98 11.20
C GLN A 452 -17.18 2.50 11.14
N LEU A 453 -17.62 3.17 10.08
CA LEU A 453 -17.43 4.61 9.91
C LEU A 453 -18.10 5.40 11.02
N VAL A 454 -19.38 5.14 11.26
CA VAL A 454 -20.17 5.83 12.29
C VAL A 454 -19.59 5.59 13.68
N GLY A 455 -19.28 4.32 14.02
CA GLY A 455 -18.74 3.97 15.32
C GLY A 455 -17.41 4.66 15.63
N PHE A 456 -16.43 4.57 14.74
CA PHE A 456 -15.12 5.19 14.97
C PHE A 456 -15.18 6.72 14.98
N PHE A 457 -15.98 7.34 14.11
CA PHE A 457 -16.18 8.79 14.15
C PHE A 457 -16.88 9.24 15.44
N ALA A 458 -17.85 8.46 15.94
CA ALA A 458 -18.55 8.76 17.18
C ALA A 458 -17.64 8.73 18.43
N VAL A 459 -16.57 7.95 18.41
CA VAL A 459 -15.60 7.89 19.53
C VAL A 459 -14.34 8.72 19.28
N GLY A 460 -14.33 9.57 18.23
CA GLY A 460 -13.24 10.50 17.93
C GLY A 460 -12.03 9.88 17.22
N GLU A 461 -12.08 8.62 16.83
CA GLU A 461 -10.99 7.91 16.16
C GLU A 461 -10.99 8.18 14.64
N LYS A 462 -10.68 9.43 14.26
CA LYS A 462 -10.67 9.87 12.85
C LYS A 462 -9.29 9.66 12.23
N PRO A 463 -9.18 9.37 10.90
CA PRO A 463 -7.89 9.31 10.21
C PRO A 463 -7.19 10.67 10.21
N THR A 464 -5.90 10.70 10.55
CA THR A 464 -5.09 11.93 10.56
C THR A 464 -3.85 11.76 9.69
N GLY A 465 -3.54 12.75 8.83
CA GLY A 465 -2.36 12.74 7.97
C GLY A 465 -2.23 11.41 7.19
N SER A 466 -1.12 10.69 7.37
CA SER A 466 -0.90 9.35 6.80
C SER A 466 -1.50 8.22 7.63
N GLY A 467 -1.89 8.47 8.89
CA GLY A 467 -2.40 7.47 9.82
C GLY A 467 -3.86 7.12 9.56
N ASP A 468 -4.15 5.82 9.44
CA ASP A 468 -5.50 5.26 9.32
C ASP A 468 -5.52 3.83 9.93
N PRO A 469 -5.34 3.70 11.26
CA PRO A 469 -5.19 2.41 11.90
C PRO A 469 -6.43 1.52 11.77
N PHE A 470 -7.60 2.12 11.58
CA PHE A 470 -8.88 1.42 11.46
C PHE A 470 -9.38 1.31 10.02
N ALA A 471 -8.56 1.66 9.02
CA ALA A 471 -8.89 1.57 7.60
C ALA A 471 -10.20 2.31 7.20
N LEU A 472 -10.50 3.43 7.85
CA LEU A 472 -11.73 4.20 7.61
C LEU A 472 -11.78 4.83 6.21
N ARG A 473 -10.62 5.21 5.65
CA ARG A 473 -10.54 5.67 4.26
C ARG A 473 -10.94 4.57 3.28
N ARG A 474 -10.54 3.33 3.57
CA ARG A 474 -10.90 2.16 2.76
C ARG A 474 -12.38 1.83 2.89
N ALA A 475 -12.94 1.90 4.11
CA ALA A 475 -14.37 1.72 4.34
C ALA A 475 -15.19 2.78 3.58
N ALA A 476 -14.78 4.05 3.63
CA ALA A 476 -15.43 5.15 2.90
C ALA A 476 -15.41 4.93 1.39
N LEU A 477 -14.25 4.58 0.81
CA LEU A 477 -14.15 4.23 -0.61
C LEU A 477 -15.00 3.01 -0.97
N GLY A 478 -15.11 2.05 -0.05
CA GLY A 478 -16.01 0.90 -0.21
C GLY A 478 -17.48 1.30 -0.31
N VAL A 479 -17.96 2.18 0.56
CA VAL A 479 -19.33 2.74 0.48
C VAL A 479 -19.55 3.46 -0.84
N ILE A 480 -18.63 4.35 -1.23
CA ILE A 480 -18.70 5.10 -2.48
C ILE A 480 -18.79 4.17 -3.68
N ARG A 481 -17.95 3.16 -3.75
CA ARG A 481 -17.92 2.21 -4.86
C ARG A 481 -19.19 1.36 -4.94
N ILE A 482 -19.66 0.83 -3.81
CA ILE A 482 -20.90 0.04 -3.78
C ILE A 482 -22.07 0.86 -4.31
N ILE A 483 -22.20 2.11 -3.88
CA ILE A 483 -23.27 2.99 -4.31
C ILE A 483 -23.14 3.33 -5.80
N ARG A 484 -21.94 3.71 -6.25
CA ARG A 484 -21.68 4.16 -7.60
C ARG A 484 -21.84 3.03 -8.62
N GLU A 485 -21.18 1.89 -8.39
CA GLU A 485 -21.14 0.78 -9.34
C GLU A 485 -22.51 0.07 -9.48
N ASN A 486 -23.34 0.12 -8.43
CA ASN A 486 -24.71 -0.41 -8.47
C ASN A 486 -25.77 0.66 -8.78
N GLY A 487 -25.40 1.90 -9.04
CA GLY A 487 -26.36 2.97 -9.36
C GLY A 487 -27.35 3.31 -8.25
N LEU A 488 -27.00 3.08 -6.97
CA LEU A 488 -27.94 3.19 -5.86
C LEU A 488 -28.27 4.65 -5.53
N ARG A 489 -29.53 4.88 -5.17
CA ARG A 489 -30.06 6.17 -4.72
C ARG A 489 -30.41 6.06 -3.23
N LEU A 490 -29.51 6.53 -2.37
CA LEU A 490 -29.63 6.42 -0.91
C LEU A 490 -29.38 7.78 -0.25
N ALA A 491 -30.25 8.14 0.70
CA ALA A 491 -30.06 9.26 1.62
C ALA A 491 -29.06 8.83 2.71
N LEU A 492 -27.78 9.10 2.48
CA LEU A 492 -26.72 8.63 3.38
C LEU A 492 -26.78 9.31 4.75
N ALA A 493 -27.22 10.57 4.83
CA ALA A 493 -27.36 11.28 6.10
C ALA A 493 -28.34 10.55 7.03
N ASP A 494 -29.48 10.11 6.49
CA ASP A 494 -30.46 9.35 7.25
C ASP A 494 -29.92 8.01 7.73
N LEU A 495 -29.24 7.25 6.84
CA LEU A 495 -28.64 5.97 7.18
C LEU A 495 -27.55 6.10 8.25
N MET A 496 -26.74 7.15 8.18
CA MET A 496 -25.71 7.44 9.20
C MET A 496 -26.35 7.86 10.53
N GLY A 497 -27.46 8.59 10.49
CA GLY A 497 -28.22 8.93 11.68
C GLY A 497 -28.83 7.71 12.36
N GLU A 498 -29.47 6.82 11.60
CA GLU A 498 -29.97 5.54 12.10
C GLU A 498 -28.86 4.68 12.70
N ALA A 499 -27.72 4.56 11.99
CA ALA A 499 -26.57 3.82 12.49
C ALA A 499 -26.02 4.43 13.80
N PHE A 500 -26.01 5.76 13.93
CA PHE A 500 -25.53 6.43 15.13
C PHE A 500 -26.36 6.05 16.38
N PHE A 501 -27.67 5.97 16.26
CA PHE A 501 -28.55 5.58 17.38
C PHE A 501 -28.37 4.12 17.84
N LEU A 502 -27.76 3.28 17.04
CA LEU A 502 -27.48 1.89 17.43
C LEU A 502 -26.29 1.78 18.41
N PHE A 503 -25.55 2.86 18.67
CA PHE A 503 -24.46 2.86 19.63
C PHE A 503 -24.92 3.36 21.02
N PRO A 504 -24.71 2.59 22.10
CA PRO A 504 -25.11 2.99 23.46
C PRO A 504 -24.53 4.34 23.91
N GLN A 505 -23.34 4.67 23.43
CA GLN A 505 -22.67 5.94 23.73
C GLN A 505 -23.38 7.16 23.12
N ALA A 506 -24.14 6.96 22.03
CA ALA A 506 -24.86 8.01 21.36
C ALA A 506 -25.97 8.60 22.25
N THR A 507 -26.60 7.78 23.08
CA THR A 507 -27.65 8.22 24.01
C THR A 507 -27.12 9.04 25.18
N ASN A 508 -25.85 8.86 25.56
CA ASN A 508 -25.17 9.60 26.62
C ASN A 508 -24.41 10.85 26.11
N ALA A 509 -24.18 10.97 24.79
CA ALA A 509 -23.42 12.05 24.17
C ALA A 509 -24.21 13.39 24.08
N THR A 510 -25.48 13.43 24.50
CA THR A 510 -26.25 14.67 24.58
C THR A 510 -25.70 15.69 25.60
N SER A 511 -24.68 15.31 26.38
CA SER A 511 -24.02 16.15 27.39
C SER A 511 -22.52 16.36 27.18
N ALA A 512 -21.92 15.93 26.07
CA ALA A 512 -20.47 16.08 25.81
C ALA A 512 -20.17 17.42 25.11
N PRO A 513 -19.51 18.39 25.78
CA PRO A 513 -19.25 19.73 25.24
C PRO A 513 -18.31 19.74 24.02
N ASP A 514 -17.41 18.76 23.89
CA ASP A 514 -16.40 18.73 22.84
C ASP A 514 -16.95 18.37 21.44
N PHE A 515 -18.04 17.61 21.37
CA PHE A 515 -18.69 17.25 20.10
C PHE A 515 -19.30 18.45 19.37
N GLY A 516 -19.78 19.45 20.11
CA GLY A 516 -20.40 20.66 19.54
C GLY A 516 -19.40 21.61 18.88
N VAL A 517 -18.16 21.68 19.38
CA VAL A 517 -17.12 22.60 18.89
C VAL A 517 -16.51 22.07 17.58
N GLU A 518 -16.16 20.77 17.52
CA GLU A 518 -15.62 20.14 16.32
C GLU A 518 -16.61 20.16 15.14
N ILE A 519 -17.91 19.99 15.43
CA ILE A 519 -18.98 20.07 14.43
C ILE A 519 -19.13 21.50 13.88
N ALA A 520 -18.98 22.51 14.73
CA ALA A 520 -19.04 23.92 14.30
C ALA A 520 -17.83 24.31 13.44
N GLU A 521 -16.67 23.68 13.65
CA GLU A 521 -15.46 23.88 12.83
C GLU A 521 -15.59 23.16 11.48
N ALA A 522 -16.10 21.92 11.45
CA ALA A 522 -16.40 21.19 10.22
C ALA A 522 -17.44 21.92 9.35
N LYS A 523 -18.47 22.50 9.94
CA LYS A 523 -19.45 23.37 9.25
C LYS A 523 -18.81 24.60 8.59
N ARG A 524 -17.83 25.21 9.24
CA ARG A 524 -17.12 26.39 8.69
C ARG A 524 -16.16 26.03 7.56
N ALA A 525 -15.58 24.83 7.61
CA ALA A 525 -14.62 24.38 6.61
C ALA A 525 -15.25 23.87 5.31
N SER A 526 -16.45 23.25 5.39
CA SER A 526 -17.09 22.56 4.25
C SER A 526 -18.12 23.40 3.50
N GLY A 527 -18.68 24.44 4.13
CA GLY A 527 -19.81 25.17 3.59
C GLY A 527 -21.11 24.34 3.47
N TRP A 528 -21.09 23.08 3.94
CA TRP A 528 -22.22 22.17 3.85
C TRP A 528 -23.28 22.47 4.92
N GLN A 529 -24.54 22.55 4.50
CA GLN A 529 -25.68 22.66 5.42
C GLN A 529 -26.47 21.35 5.37
N ALA A 530 -26.79 20.78 6.54
CA ALA A 530 -27.65 19.59 6.61
C ALA A 530 -28.97 19.85 5.87
N PRO A 531 -29.49 18.91 5.07
CA PRO A 531 -30.78 19.04 4.45
C PRO A 531 -31.84 19.34 5.52
N ALA A 532 -32.73 20.32 5.27
CA ALA A 532 -33.78 20.75 6.21
C ALA A 532 -34.81 19.64 6.55
N SER A 533 -34.73 18.48 5.87
CA SER A 533 -35.63 17.34 6.00
C SER A 533 -35.07 16.17 6.83
N SER A 534 -33.93 16.31 7.55
CA SER A 534 -33.46 15.19 8.38
C SER A 534 -34.41 14.97 9.55
N ALA A 535 -34.96 13.78 9.66
CA ALA A 535 -35.83 13.34 10.77
C ALA A 535 -35.07 13.24 12.11
N HIS A 536 -33.79 13.60 12.13
CA HIS A 536 -32.89 13.40 13.26
C HIS A 536 -32.65 14.69 14.06
N PRO A 537 -32.35 14.58 15.35
CA PRO A 537 -31.96 15.72 16.18
C PRO A 537 -30.76 16.49 15.60
N PRO A 538 -30.64 17.81 15.87
CA PRO A 538 -29.60 18.66 15.30
C PRO A 538 -28.15 18.11 15.49
N LEU A 539 -27.89 17.47 16.62
CA LEU A 539 -26.60 16.85 16.92
C LEU A 539 -26.26 15.70 15.94
N VAL A 540 -27.24 14.82 15.71
CA VAL A 540 -27.09 13.66 14.81
C VAL A 540 -26.96 14.12 13.35
N ALA A 541 -27.78 15.12 12.97
CA ALA A 541 -27.67 15.72 11.64
C ALA A 541 -26.28 16.36 11.39
N ALA A 542 -25.74 17.03 12.41
CA ALA A 542 -24.40 17.61 12.32
C ALA A 542 -23.28 16.54 12.28
N PHE A 543 -23.44 15.44 13.02
CA PHE A 543 -22.55 14.30 12.96
C PHE A 543 -22.56 13.66 11.55
N ALA A 544 -23.74 13.37 11.01
CA ALA A 544 -23.90 12.83 9.66
C ALA A 544 -23.27 13.74 8.59
N ALA A 545 -23.43 15.07 8.75
CA ALA A 545 -22.79 16.06 7.89
C ALA A 545 -21.27 15.93 7.88
N GLY A 546 -20.63 15.84 9.05
CA GLY A 546 -19.17 15.69 9.15
C GLY A 546 -18.67 14.39 8.52
N LEU A 547 -19.42 13.30 8.65
CA LEU A 547 -19.07 12.02 8.01
C LEU A 547 -19.29 12.07 6.49
N LEU A 548 -20.34 12.75 6.01
CA LEU A 548 -20.55 12.99 4.58
C LEU A 548 -19.42 13.84 3.95
N ASP A 549 -18.92 14.84 4.67
CA ASP A 549 -17.75 15.59 4.22
C ASP A 549 -16.52 14.70 4.02
N PHE A 550 -16.31 13.76 4.94
CA PHE A 550 -15.24 12.78 4.80
C PHE A 550 -15.41 11.88 3.56
N LEU A 551 -16.64 11.44 3.27
CA LEU A 551 -16.94 10.68 2.04
C LEU A 551 -16.76 11.55 0.79
N ALA A 552 -17.27 12.77 0.81
CA ALA A 552 -17.17 13.73 -0.29
C ALA A 552 -15.73 14.03 -0.64
N GLU A 553 -14.85 14.20 0.36
CA GLU A 553 -13.42 14.43 0.11
C GLU A 553 -12.76 13.21 -0.55
N ARG A 554 -13.12 11.98 -0.14
CA ARG A 554 -12.61 10.75 -0.78
C ARG A 554 -13.11 10.63 -2.22
N LEU A 555 -14.38 10.95 -2.46
CA LEU A 555 -14.95 10.97 -3.81
C LEU A 555 -14.27 12.02 -4.71
N ARG A 556 -13.99 13.22 -4.17
CA ARG A 556 -13.24 14.26 -4.90
C ARG A 556 -11.84 13.78 -5.31
N VAL A 557 -11.12 13.12 -4.40
CA VAL A 557 -9.79 12.56 -4.69
C VAL A 557 -9.86 11.50 -5.78
N GLN A 558 -10.85 10.60 -5.70
CA GLN A 558 -11.07 9.56 -6.69
C GLN A 558 -11.39 10.15 -8.08
N LEU A 559 -12.33 11.09 -8.16
CA LEU A 559 -12.73 11.73 -9.43
C LEU A 559 -11.56 12.48 -10.09
N ARG A 560 -10.69 13.13 -9.30
CA ARG A 560 -9.46 13.75 -9.81
C ARG A 560 -8.50 12.71 -10.41
N GLY A 561 -8.32 11.59 -9.71
CA GLY A 561 -7.52 10.46 -10.22
C GLY A 561 -8.06 9.86 -11.52
N GLU A 562 -9.38 9.90 -11.72
CA GLU A 562 -10.07 9.49 -12.95
C GLU A 562 -10.05 10.57 -14.06
N GLY A 563 -9.41 11.73 -13.82
CA GLY A 563 -9.26 12.81 -14.81
C GLY A 563 -10.41 13.82 -14.84
N ALA A 564 -11.30 13.84 -13.83
CA ALA A 564 -12.35 14.84 -13.74
C ALA A 564 -11.76 16.24 -13.47
N ARG A 565 -12.32 17.26 -14.13
CA ARG A 565 -11.87 18.65 -13.97
C ARG A 565 -12.11 19.15 -12.56
N HIS A 566 -11.07 19.74 -11.96
CA HIS A 566 -11.08 20.23 -10.58
C HIS A 566 -12.19 21.28 -10.33
N ASP A 567 -12.38 22.20 -11.26
CA ASP A 567 -13.38 23.28 -11.17
C ASP A 567 -14.82 22.75 -11.18
N VAL A 568 -15.10 21.73 -12.00
CA VAL A 568 -16.41 21.06 -12.06
C VAL A 568 -16.71 20.35 -10.74
N VAL A 569 -15.74 19.58 -10.26
CA VAL A 569 -15.88 18.86 -8.97
C VAL A 569 -16.11 19.85 -7.83
N ALA A 570 -15.31 20.93 -7.78
CA ALA A 570 -15.44 21.95 -6.73
C ALA A 570 -16.81 22.66 -6.79
N ALA A 571 -17.29 23.01 -7.99
CA ALA A 571 -18.55 23.69 -8.17
C ALA A 571 -19.74 22.80 -7.76
N VAL A 572 -19.76 21.53 -8.14
CA VAL A 572 -20.86 20.60 -7.82
C VAL A 572 -20.94 20.32 -6.33
N PHE A 573 -19.81 20.13 -5.67
CA PHE A 573 -19.76 19.86 -4.23
C PHE A 573 -19.97 21.12 -3.38
N GLY A 574 -19.74 22.33 -3.93
CA GLY A 574 -19.96 23.59 -3.24
C GLY A 574 -21.35 24.20 -3.42
N ALA A 575 -22.10 23.79 -4.46
CA ALA A 575 -23.34 24.50 -4.85
C ALA A 575 -24.57 24.13 -4.02
N THR A 576 -24.75 22.87 -3.67
CA THR A 576 -25.91 22.40 -2.87
C THR A 576 -25.54 21.14 -2.11
N PRO A 577 -25.77 21.09 -0.80
CA PRO A 577 -25.59 19.88 -0.02
C PRO A 577 -26.46 18.75 -0.56
N ASP A 578 -25.84 17.61 -0.83
CA ASP A 578 -26.56 16.45 -1.32
C ASP A 578 -25.94 15.19 -0.71
N ASP A 579 -26.76 14.36 -0.09
CA ASP A 579 -26.35 13.11 0.53
C ASP A 579 -26.53 11.88 -0.37
N ASP A 580 -27.06 12.09 -1.59
CA ASP A 580 -27.14 11.09 -2.65
C ASP A 580 -25.94 11.22 -3.58
N LEU A 581 -24.94 10.33 -3.41
CA LEU A 581 -23.69 10.37 -4.17
C LEU A 581 -23.89 10.22 -5.68
N ASN A 582 -24.85 9.41 -6.13
CA ASN A 582 -25.12 9.24 -7.56
C ASN A 582 -25.76 10.49 -8.17
N ARG A 583 -26.56 11.23 -7.41
CA ARG A 583 -27.09 12.53 -7.83
C ARG A 583 -25.98 13.57 -7.94
N LEU A 584 -25.03 13.58 -7.01
CA LEU A 584 -23.82 14.43 -7.10
C LEU A 584 -22.98 14.09 -8.33
N LEU A 585 -22.77 12.81 -8.62
CA LEU A 585 -22.04 12.36 -9.80
C LEU A 585 -22.75 12.76 -11.10
N ALA A 586 -24.06 12.52 -11.20
CA ALA A 586 -24.83 12.91 -12.37
C ALA A 586 -24.78 14.43 -12.64
N ARG A 587 -24.74 15.25 -11.58
CA ARG A 587 -24.53 16.70 -11.70
C ARG A 587 -23.11 17.03 -12.22
N ALA A 588 -22.09 16.32 -11.73
CA ALA A 588 -20.72 16.52 -12.19
C ALA A 588 -20.56 16.18 -13.68
N ASP A 589 -21.13 15.05 -14.11
CA ASP A 589 -21.13 14.61 -15.51
C ASP A 589 -21.92 15.60 -16.40
N GLY A 590 -23.09 16.06 -15.95
CA GLY A 590 -23.89 17.08 -16.64
C GLY A 590 -23.13 18.40 -16.81
N CYS A 591 -22.46 18.88 -15.76
CA CYS A 591 -21.63 20.08 -15.82
C CYS A 591 -20.43 19.89 -16.76
N ALA A 592 -19.76 18.73 -16.72
CA ALA A 592 -18.64 18.42 -17.61
C ALA A 592 -19.09 18.35 -19.09
N ALA A 593 -20.25 17.78 -19.36
CA ALA A 593 -20.84 17.73 -20.71
C ALA A 593 -21.20 19.13 -21.24
N LEU A 594 -21.80 19.98 -20.39
CA LEU A 594 -22.12 21.38 -20.72
C LEU A 594 -20.85 22.19 -21.05
N LEU A 595 -19.76 21.96 -20.36
CA LEU A 595 -18.48 22.64 -20.61
C LEU A 595 -17.79 22.18 -21.91
N LYS A 596 -18.08 20.97 -22.37
CA LYS A 596 -17.60 20.43 -23.67
C LYS A 596 -18.49 20.88 -24.84
N ALA A 597 -19.78 21.10 -24.63
CA ALA A 597 -20.67 21.68 -25.61
C ALA A 597 -20.31 23.17 -25.76
N LYS A 598 -20.09 23.67 -27.00
CA LYS A 598 -19.79 25.09 -27.27
C LYS A 598 -20.82 25.97 -26.56
N PRO A 599 -20.44 26.89 -25.67
CA PRO A 599 -21.39 27.64 -24.85
C PRO A 599 -22.18 28.63 -25.71
N ALA A 600 -23.50 28.58 -25.61
CA ALA A 600 -24.32 29.73 -25.92
C ALA A 600 -24.03 30.83 -24.86
N PRO A 601 -23.84 32.11 -25.22
CA PRO A 601 -23.35 33.17 -24.32
C PRO A 601 -24.22 33.48 -23.09
N ILE A 602 -25.38 32.87 -22.98
CA ILE A 602 -26.40 33.20 -21.96
C ILE A 602 -26.29 32.38 -20.67
N CYS A 603 -25.57 31.26 -20.68
CA CYS A 603 -25.57 30.32 -19.53
C CYS A 603 -24.67 30.78 -18.37
N TRP A 604 -23.60 31.52 -18.62
CA TRP A 604 -22.62 31.92 -17.59
C TRP A 604 -23.14 32.98 -16.61
N ARG A 605 -24.05 33.87 -17.06
CA ARG A 605 -24.60 34.91 -16.17
C ARG A 605 -25.62 34.39 -15.15
N ARG A 606 -26.23 33.22 -15.39
CA ARG A 606 -27.20 32.60 -14.45
C ARG A 606 -26.58 31.65 -13.43
N ILE A 607 -25.38 31.12 -13.72
CA ILE A 607 -24.67 30.22 -12.80
C ILE A 607 -23.89 31.00 -11.74
N ALA A 608 -23.42 32.21 -12.07
CA ALA A 608 -22.74 33.11 -11.13
C ALA A 608 -23.68 33.91 -10.22
N ALA A 609 -25.00 33.86 -10.44
CA ALA A 609 -26.01 34.62 -9.69
C ALA A 609 -26.92 33.74 -8.83
N ARG A 610 -26.66 32.46 -8.68
CA ARG A 610 -27.26 31.53 -7.74
C ARG A 610 -26.17 30.72 -7.05
#